data_cd363d1023b9612680ecaed13d20925a
#
_entry.id   cd363d1023b9612680ecaed13d20925a
#
_cell.length_a   1.000
_cell.length_b   1.000
_cell.length_c   1.000
_cell.angle_alpha   90.00
_cell.angle_beta   90.00
_cell.angle_gamma   90.00
#
_symmetry.space_group_name_H-M   'P 1'
#
loop_
_entity.id
_entity.type
_entity.pdbx_description
1 polymer ?
#
loop_
_entity_poly.entity_id
_entity_poly.type
_entity_poly.pdbx_seq_one_letter_code
_entity_poly.pdbx_strand_id
1 'polypeptide(L)'
;MQKKIIVLALISAFAAPAAFADTEKAELEKLRAMVQELDQKIRTLEHKLESKTAAPAQANANANTNTNTAASAPATTASGITFYGRVNADFESVKNDKVSAVTTAKSVNRVQSNASRFGLKGSEGLGDDLAAIWQLEIQVDPANGGGTPFNGTRNSNVGLKGGFGTVFVGTWDTPYKLAHNKLELFDNASIFSATNLIGRTGANNAANTLVTAVNYNTRQSSVLQYWSPNLSGFQGMIAYSPDSGQTTTQNKSKLSLSGTYENDMLYGALAYENRPDQTTAAVDDHATRLVGAYKFGGGLIGMAYERLSVGTAAATTESQSNLELAGNYKLGNSNLGAFYVKNGNLGARANTGADMYTLRYGYNFSKHTELYGAYTRLSNDASANYSTLTATAIGTVGAASTNGSTQTGLGIGMIYLF
;
A
#
# COMPACT_ATOMS: atom_id res chain seq x y z
N MET A 1 4.90 36.48 7.55
CA MET A 1 6.00 37.14 6.81
C MET A 1 6.92 36.19 6.02
N GLN A 2 6.94 34.88 6.27
CA GLN A 2 7.84 33.96 5.57
C GLN A 2 7.32 33.39 4.23
N LYS A 3 6.03 33.54 3.91
CA LYS A 3 5.46 33.02 2.65
C LYS A 3 5.72 33.91 1.42
N LYS A 4 6.15 35.16 1.61
CA LYS A 4 6.45 36.08 0.50
C LYS A 4 7.84 35.94 -0.12
N ILE A 5 8.73 35.19 0.52
CA ILE A 5 10.13 35.03 0.07
C ILE A 5 10.28 33.93 -0.98
N ILE A 6 9.38 32.95 -1.00
CA ILE A 6 9.48 31.79 -1.95
C ILE A 6 9.01 32.19 -3.37
N VAL A 7 8.04 33.09 -3.49
CA VAL A 7 7.56 33.55 -4.81
C VAL A 7 8.58 34.50 -5.48
N LEU A 8 9.37 35.25 -4.70
CA LEU A 8 10.41 36.13 -5.25
C LEU A 8 11.67 35.37 -5.72
N ALA A 9 11.96 34.21 -5.13
CA ALA A 9 13.13 33.39 -5.51
C ALA A 9 12.95 32.64 -6.85
N LEU A 10 11.72 32.40 -7.27
CA LEU A 10 11.43 31.78 -8.57
C LEU A 10 11.48 32.80 -9.74
N ILE A 11 11.36 34.09 -9.47
CA ILE A 11 11.41 35.16 -10.50
C ILE A 11 12.87 35.56 -10.81
N SER A 12 13.80 35.35 -9.88
CA SER A 12 15.21 35.72 -10.08
C SER A 12 16.05 34.68 -10.83
N ALA A 13 15.54 33.48 -11.09
CA ALA A 13 16.26 32.44 -11.84
C ALA A 13 16.19 32.58 -13.36
N PHE A 14 15.43 33.56 -13.89
CA PHE A 14 15.29 33.81 -15.32
C PHE A 14 15.95 35.10 -15.83
N ALA A 15 16.95 35.57 -15.14
CA ALA A 15 17.77 36.71 -15.60
C ALA A 15 19.13 36.25 -16.10
N ALA A 16 19.17 35.71 -17.32
CA ALA A 16 20.39 35.58 -18.10
C ALA A 16 20.25 36.43 -19.40
N PRO A 17 21.25 37.19 -19.79
CA PRO A 17 21.12 38.18 -20.85
C PRO A 17 21.44 37.64 -22.24
N ALA A 18 20.69 38.20 -23.20
CA ALA A 18 21.00 38.40 -24.62
C ALA A 18 20.89 37.19 -25.57
N ALA A 19 19.94 37.40 -26.46
CA ALA A 19 19.72 36.91 -27.83
C ALA A 19 18.44 36.08 -28.01
N PHE A 20 17.29 36.71 -27.79
CA PHE A 20 16.03 36.15 -28.25
C PHE A 20 15.38 37.07 -29.29
N ALA A 21 14.91 36.45 -30.38
CA ALA A 21 14.19 37.17 -31.45
C ALA A 21 12.87 37.77 -30.95
N ASP A 22 12.41 38.80 -31.63
CA ASP A 22 11.22 39.60 -31.21
C ASP A 22 9.92 38.81 -30.99
N THR A 23 9.84 37.60 -31.57
CA THR A 23 8.71 36.67 -31.40
C THR A 23 8.64 36.08 -29.99
N GLU A 24 9.79 35.76 -29.36
CA GLU A 24 9.84 35.21 -28.01
C GLU A 24 9.54 36.24 -26.93
N LYS A 25 9.86 37.50 -27.18
CA LYS A 25 9.46 38.61 -26.27
C LYS A 25 7.94 38.80 -26.22
N ALA A 26 7.27 38.66 -27.35
CA ALA A 26 5.80 38.76 -27.40
C ALA A 26 5.12 37.59 -26.70
N GLU A 27 5.69 36.36 -26.78
CA GLU A 27 5.18 35.22 -26.03
C GLU A 27 5.43 35.34 -24.52
N LEU A 28 6.57 35.88 -24.11
CA LEU A 28 6.90 36.11 -22.71
C LEU A 28 5.96 37.15 -22.07
N GLU A 29 5.61 38.21 -22.78
CA GLU A 29 4.64 39.20 -22.36
C GLU A 29 3.23 38.61 -22.24
N LYS A 30 2.83 37.75 -23.19
CA LYS A 30 1.56 36.99 -23.10
C LYS A 30 1.49 36.07 -21.91
N LEU A 31 2.59 35.34 -21.62
CA LEU A 31 2.70 34.48 -20.43
C LEU A 31 2.62 35.29 -19.14
N ARG A 32 3.28 36.44 -19.07
CA ARG A 32 3.18 37.37 -17.91
C ARG A 32 1.78 37.85 -17.66
N ALA A 33 1.07 38.25 -18.73
CA ALA A 33 -0.33 38.67 -18.63
C ALA A 33 -1.25 37.56 -18.15
N MET A 34 -1.06 36.31 -18.65
CA MET A 34 -1.80 35.11 -18.18
C MET A 34 -1.52 34.77 -16.70
N VAL A 35 -0.28 34.90 -16.26
CA VAL A 35 0.09 34.68 -14.85
C VAL A 35 -0.56 35.73 -13.94
N GLN A 36 -0.62 37.00 -14.36
CA GLN A 36 -1.29 38.05 -13.60
C GLN A 36 -2.81 37.82 -13.53
N GLU A 37 -3.44 37.36 -14.61
CA GLU A 37 -4.87 37.04 -14.62
C GLU A 37 -5.19 35.84 -13.72
N LEU A 38 -4.33 34.82 -13.71
CA LEU A 38 -4.45 33.69 -12.81
C LEU A 38 -4.30 34.08 -11.33
N ASP A 39 -3.34 34.96 -11.00
CA ASP A 39 -3.15 35.47 -9.63
C ASP A 39 -4.39 36.26 -9.15
N GLN A 40 -4.99 37.07 -10.01
CA GLN A 40 -6.25 37.77 -9.70
C GLN A 40 -7.42 36.81 -9.49
N LYS A 41 -7.54 35.75 -10.30
CA LYS A 41 -8.59 34.72 -10.12
C LYS A 41 -8.38 33.93 -8.82
N ILE A 42 -7.13 33.58 -8.48
CA ILE A 42 -6.79 32.94 -7.21
C ILE A 42 -7.18 33.79 -6.02
N ARG A 43 -6.82 35.10 -6.01
CA ARG A 43 -7.22 36.03 -4.93
C ARG A 43 -8.73 36.17 -4.80
N THR A 44 -9.45 36.20 -5.92
CA THR A 44 -10.92 36.28 -5.93
C THR A 44 -11.56 35.01 -5.36
N LEU A 45 -10.99 33.85 -5.64
CA LEU A 45 -11.42 32.55 -5.09
C LEU A 45 -11.09 32.43 -3.60
N GLU A 46 -9.91 32.88 -3.18
CA GLU A 46 -9.52 32.94 -1.77
C GLU A 46 -10.47 33.83 -0.96
N HIS A 47 -10.81 35.04 -1.48
CA HIS A 47 -11.75 35.91 -0.82
C HIS A 47 -13.19 35.35 -0.77
N LYS A 48 -13.61 34.60 -1.80
CA LYS A 48 -14.88 33.87 -1.80
C LYS A 48 -14.87 32.69 -0.83
N LEU A 49 -13.73 32.05 -0.60
CA LEU A 49 -13.57 30.96 0.36
C LEU A 49 -13.59 31.48 1.80
N GLU A 50 -12.89 32.59 2.06
CA GLU A 50 -12.90 33.25 3.37
C GLU A 50 -14.27 33.78 3.77
N SER A 51 -15.06 34.28 2.82
CA SER A 51 -16.42 34.75 3.08
C SER A 51 -17.45 33.63 3.32
N LYS A 52 -17.12 32.37 2.97
CA LYS A 52 -17.94 31.19 3.25
C LYS A 52 -17.57 30.44 4.55
N THR A 53 -16.45 30.78 5.18
CA THR A 53 -15.92 30.05 6.35
C THR A 53 -16.22 30.72 7.71
N ALA A 54 -17.22 31.59 7.78
CA ALA A 54 -17.69 32.16 9.04
C ALA A 54 -18.80 31.29 9.68
N ALA A 55 -18.45 30.03 10.03
CA ALA A 55 -19.18 29.23 11.02
C ALA A 55 -18.21 28.22 11.63
N PRO A 56 -18.17 28.05 12.98
CA PRO A 56 -17.14 27.26 13.63
C PRO A 56 -17.47 25.76 13.54
N ALA A 57 -16.74 25.03 12.76
CA ALA A 57 -16.71 23.57 12.83
C ALA A 57 -15.46 23.14 13.61
N GLN A 58 -15.67 22.56 14.80
CA GLN A 58 -14.62 21.90 15.57
C GLN A 58 -14.07 20.71 14.75
N ALA A 59 -12.86 20.85 14.29
CA ALA A 59 -12.14 19.79 13.60
C ALA A 59 -11.38 18.96 14.63
N ASN A 60 -11.82 17.74 14.86
CA ASN A 60 -11.01 16.72 15.51
C ASN A 60 -9.99 16.18 14.51
N ALA A 61 -8.73 16.57 14.72
CA ALA A 61 -7.61 16.16 13.89
C ALA A 61 -6.92 14.95 14.50
N ASN A 62 -7.15 13.78 13.90
CA ASN A 62 -6.25 12.64 14.03
C ASN A 62 -6.16 11.94 12.67
N ALA A 63 -5.19 12.37 11.88
CA ALA A 63 -4.89 11.74 10.59
C ALA A 63 -3.44 11.28 10.60
N ASN A 64 -3.23 10.10 11.13
CA ASN A 64 -2.12 9.25 10.72
C ASN A 64 -2.54 7.79 10.96
N THR A 65 -3.41 7.32 10.10
CA THR A 65 -3.79 5.91 10.09
C THR A 65 -3.95 5.50 8.64
N ASN A 66 -3.22 4.47 8.25
CA ASN A 66 -3.63 3.58 7.18
C ASN A 66 -4.97 2.94 7.59
N THR A 67 -5.99 3.72 7.70
CA THR A 67 -7.31 3.25 8.07
C THR A 67 -8.18 3.16 6.84
N ASN A 68 -8.29 1.95 6.31
CA ASN A 68 -9.53 1.49 5.72
C ASN A 68 -10.58 1.23 6.82
N THR A 69 -10.66 2.08 7.82
CA THR A 69 -11.80 2.08 8.73
C THR A 69 -12.88 2.95 8.09
N ALA A 70 -13.95 2.30 7.66
CA ALA A 70 -15.21 2.96 7.46
C ALA A 70 -15.65 3.55 8.81
N ALA A 71 -15.23 4.77 9.13
CA ALA A 71 -15.77 5.51 10.26
C ALA A 71 -17.25 5.75 9.97
N SER A 72 -18.10 5.27 10.86
CA SER A 72 -19.53 5.60 10.88
C SER A 72 -19.68 7.08 11.20
N ALA A 73 -19.76 7.90 10.15
CA ALA A 73 -20.35 9.23 10.25
C ALA A 73 -21.86 9.09 10.03
N PRO A 74 -22.72 9.83 10.74
CA PRO A 74 -24.14 9.84 10.47
C PRO A 74 -24.37 10.28 9.02
N ALA A 75 -25.34 9.66 8.36
CA ALA A 75 -25.72 9.98 6.98
C ALA A 75 -26.14 11.46 6.90
N THR A 76 -25.23 12.31 6.46
CA THR A 76 -25.58 13.65 6.03
C THR A 76 -25.89 13.60 4.54
N THR A 77 -27.04 14.13 4.16
CA THR A 77 -27.58 14.21 2.79
C THR A 77 -26.79 15.16 1.86
N ALA A 78 -25.49 15.27 2.06
CA ALA A 78 -24.63 16.08 1.19
C ALA A 78 -23.87 15.14 0.24
N SER A 79 -24.27 15.12 -1.02
CA SER A 79 -23.48 14.53 -2.12
C SER A 79 -22.16 15.27 -2.24
N GLY A 80 -21.11 14.75 -1.63
CA GLY A 80 -19.77 15.31 -1.69
C GLY A 80 -18.80 14.37 -2.40
N ILE A 81 -18.10 14.88 -3.43
CA ILE A 81 -16.96 14.18 -4.02
C ILE A 81 -15.72 14.57 -3.23
N THR A 82 -15.01 13.61 -2.69
CA THR A 82 -13.71 13.78 -2.05
C THR A 82 -12.60 13.39 -3.01
N PHE A 83 -11.71 14.32 -3.24
CA PHE A 83 -10.45 14.11 -3.92
C PHE A 83 -9.39 13.79 -2.88
N TYR A 84 -8.58 12.76 -3.11
CA TYR A 84 -7.51 12.38 -2.20
C TYR A 84 -6.37 11.73 -2.96
N GLY A 85 -5.22 11.70 -2.32
CA GLY A 85 -4.07 11.01 -2.89
C GLY A 85 -2.89 10.92 -1.98
N ARG A 86 -1.88 10.22 -2.48
CA ARG A 86 -0.58 10.05 -1.86
C ARG A 86 0.47 10.04 -2.94
N VAL A 87 1.49 10.85 -2.77
CA VAL A 87 2.75 10.74 -3.50
C VAL A 87 3.80 10.24 -2.53
N ASN A 88 4.44 9.13 -2.85
CA ASN A 88 5.52 8.54 -2.07
C ASN A 88 6.61 8.09 -3.03
N ALA A 89 7.75 8.77 -2.96
CA ALA A 89 8.93 8.43 -3.74
C ALA A 89 10.16 8.43 -2.85
N ASP A 90 11.08 7.52 -3.13
CA ASP A 90 12.36 7.44 -2.44
C ASP A 90 13.53 7.21 -3.40
N PHE A 91 14.70 7.56 -2.91
CA PHE A 91 15.97 7.16 -3.49
C PHE A 91 16.48 5.96 -2.69
N GLU A 92 16.71 4.87 -3.37
CA GLU A 92 17.13 3.60 -2.80
C GLU A 92 18.52 3.18 -3.29
N SER A 93 19.34 2.69 -2.36
CA SER A 93 20.53 1.90 -2.65
C SER A 93 20.27 0.45 -2.28
N VAL A 94 20.19 -0.42 -3.26
CA VAL A 94 19.84 -1.84 -3.10
C VAL A 94 21.00 -2.72 -3.49
N LYS A 95 21.27 -3.74 -2.67
CA LYS A 95 22.35 -4.71 -2.91
C LYS A 95 21.81 -6.13 -2.77
N ASN A 96 22.25 -7.01 -3.67
CA ASN A 96 22.06 -8.45 -3.61
C ASN A 96 23.43 -9.14 -3.65
N ASP A 97 23.76 -9.96 -2.66
CA ASP A 97 25.08 -10.62 -2.59
C ASP A 97 25.26 -11.73 -3.63
N LYS A 98 24.14 -12.34 -4.09
CA LYS A 98 24.14 -13.38 -5.13
C LYS A 98 23.19 -12.98 -6.27
N VAL A 99 23.71 -12.95 -7.47
CA VAL A 99 22.97 -12.68 -8.70
C VAL A 99 23.18 -13.83 -9.68
N SER A 100 22.15 -14.14 -10.47
CA SER A 100 22.14 -15.31 -11.36
C SER A 100 22.97 -15.14 -12.64
N ALA A 101 23.29 -13.91 -13.03
CA ALA A 101 24.03 -13.63 -14.27
C ALA A 101 25.29 -12.81 -14.00
N VAL A 102 26.36 -13.14 -14.70
CA VAL A 102 27.67 -12.47 -14.57
C VAL A 102 27.59 -10.99 -14.94
N THR A 103 26.67 -10.61 -15.83
CA THR A 103 26.45 -9.23 -16.28
C THR A 103 25.52 -8.42 -15.37
N THR A 104 24.99 -9.02 -14.33
CA THR A 104 24.00 -8.40 -13.47
C THR A 104 24.67 -7.63 -12.33
N ALA A 105 24.31 -6.37 -12.14
CA ALA A 105 24.83 -5.55 -11.05
C ALA A 105 24.41 -6.11 -9.67
N LYS A 106 25.37 -6.22 -8.75
CA LYS A 106 25.12 -6.63 -7.35
C LYS A 106 24.56 -5.48 -6.50
N SER A 107 24.71 -4.25 -6.97
CA SER A 107 24.24 -3.05 -6.29
C SER A 107 23.72 -2.05 -7.31
N VAL A 108 22.59 -1.41 -7.02
CA VAL A 108 21.95 -0.39 -7.85
C VAL A 108 21.41 0.72 -6.98
N ASN A 109 21.58 1.95 -7.43
CA ASN A 109 20.89 3.12 -6.93
C ASN A 109 19.72 3.46 -7.86
N ARG A 110 18.56 3.78 -7.30
CA ARG A 110 17.37 4.06 -8.09
C ARG A 110 16.39 4.98 -7.36
N VAL A 111 15.49 5.59 -8.10
CA VAL A 111 14.31 6.27 -7.57
C VAL A 111 13.12 5.35 -7.74
N GLN A 112 12.31 5.20 -6.70
CA GLN A 112 11.12 4.36 -6.72
C GLN A 112 9.89 5.14 -6.28
N SER A 113 8.74 4.75 -6.82
CA SER A 113 7.43 5.18 -6.37
C SER A 113 6.79 4.05 -5.56
N ASN A 114 6.45 4.34 -4.30
CA ASN A 114 5.95 3.35 -3.36
C ASN A 114 4.45 3.57 -3.07
N ALA A 115 3.58 2.88 -3.83
CA ALA A 115 2.12 2.98 -3.73
C ALA A 115 1.58 4.41 -3.84
N SER A 116 2.21 5.26 -4.65
CA SER A 116 1.64 6.55 -5.01
C SER A 116 0.31 6.36 -5.72
N ARG A 117 -0.67 7.16 -5.36
CA ARG A 117 -2.05 6.99 -5.82
C ARG A 117 -2.81 8.30 -5.82
N PHE A 118 -3.83 8.30 -6.63
CA PHE A 118 -4.83 9.34 -6.78
C PHE A 118 -6.21 8.70 -6.74
N GLY A 119 -7.14 9.30 -6.03
CA GLY A 119 -8.48 8.74 -5.87
C GLY A 119 -9.57 9.80 -5.79
N LEU A 120 -10.75 9.37 -6.20
CA LEU A 120 -12.02 10.04 -6.03
C LEU A 120 -12.95 9.10 -5.27
N LYS A 121 -13.69 9.61 -4.31
CA LYS A 121 -14.75 8.86 -3.62
C LYS A 121 -15.92 9.76 -3.32
N GLY A 122 -17.09 9.16 -3.21
CA GLY A 122 -18.31 9.88 -2.89
C GLY A 122 -19.36 8.99 -2.26
N SER A 123 -20.38 9.63 -1.72
CA SER A 123 -21.57 8.98 -1.23
C SER A 123 -22.80 9.82 -1.54
N GLU A 124 -23.93 9.15 -1.73
CA GLU A 124 -25.25 9.75 -1.93
C GLU A 124 -26.24 9.11 -0.96
N GLY A 125 -26.90 9.92 -0.15
CA GLY A 125 -27.97 9.46 0.75
C GLY A 125 -29.21 9.06 -0.05
N LEU A 126 -29.70 7.84 0.21
CA LEU A 126 -30.89 7.28 -0.47
C LEU A 126 -32.14 7.30 0.44
N GLY A 127 -32.02 7.81 1.67
CA GLY A 127 -33.05 7.79 2.69
C GLY A 127 -32.89 6.64 3.69
N ASP A 128 -33.61 6.69 4.80
CA ASP A 128 -33.70 5.62 5.81
C ASP A 128 -32.35 4.99 6.23
N ASP A 129 -31.33 5.83 6.51
CA ASP A 129 -29.96 5.41 6.86
C ASP A 129 -29.22 4.63 5.76
N LEU A 130 -29.74 4.64 4.51
CA LEU A 130 -29.13 4.02 3.36
C LEU A 130 -28.35 5.05 2.53
N ALA A 131 -27.17 4.70 2.08
CA ALA A 131 -26.36 5.49 1.17
C ALA A 131 -25.75 4.64 0.06
N ALA A 132 -25.74 5.15 -1.15
CA ALA A 132 -24.88 4.66 -2.22
C ALA A 132 -23.45 5.19 -1.98
N ILE A 133 -22.46 4.33 -2.18
CA ILE A 133 -21.05 4.68 -2.06
C ILE A 133 -20.29 4.29 -3.32
N TRP A 134 -19.25 5.04 -3.62
CA TRP A 134 -18.34 4.70 -4.71
C TRP A 134 -16.94 5.23 -4.44
N GLN A 135 -15.95 4.56 -5.01
CA GLN A 135 -14.55 4.96 -5.00
C GLN A 135 -13.87 4.54 -6.30
N LEU A 136 -13.04 5.41 -6.84
CA LEU A 136 -12.10 5.13 -7.92
C LEU A 136 -10.71 5.52 -7.45
N GLU A 137 -9.78 4.57 -7.39
CA GLU A 137 -8.39 4.80 -7.02
C GLU A 137 -7.46 4.24 -8.09
N ILE A 138 -6.51 5.05 -8.52
CA ILE A 138 -5.55 4.72 -9.57
C ILE A 138 -4.14 4.84 -9.00
N GLN A 139 -3.28 3.89 -9.34
CA GLN A 139 -1.86 3.99 -9.05
C GLN A 139 -1.22 5.00 -9.98
N VAL A 140 -0.40 5.88 -9.41
CA VAL A 140 0.45 6.81 -10.17
C VAL A 140 1.92 6.49 -9.91
N ASP A 141 2.77 6.76 -10.88
CA ASP A 141 4.21 6.50 -10.77
C ASP A 141 5.01 7.76 -11.12
N PRO A 142 5.32 8.60 -10.13
CA PRO A 142 6.12 9.80 -10.35
C PRO A 142 7.61 9.51 -10.60
N ALA A 143 8.09 8.30 -10.37
CA ALA A 143 9.49 7.92 -10.54
C ALA A 143 9.79 7.37 -11.94
N ASN A 144 8.76 6.95 -12.68
CA ASN A 144 8.92 6.31 -13.98
C ASN A 144 8.64 7.28 -15.13
N GLY A 145 9.68 7.88 -15.69
CA GLY A 145 9.58 8.82 -16.80
C GLY A 145 9.20 8.22 -18.17
N GLY A 146 9.13 6.90 -18.31
CA GLY A 146 8.87 6.21 -19.59
C GLY A 146 7.57 5.41 -19.65
N GLY A 147 6.78 5.37 -18.58
CA GLY A 147 5.54 4.60 -18.49
C GLY A 147 4.28 5.45 -18.60
N THR A 148 3.13 4.77 -18.58
CA THR A 148 1.85 5.45 -18.40
C THR A 148 1.78 6.03 -16.98
N PRO A 149 1.48 7.33 -16.81
CA PRO A 149 1.40 7.96 -15.49
C PRO A 149 0.33 7.34 -14.58
N PHE A 150 -0.66 6.68 -15.18
CA PHE A 150 -1.71 5.93 -14.50
C PHE A 150 -1.49 4.44 -14.70
N ASN A 151 -0.98 3.77 -13.69
CA ASN A 151 -0.56 2.37 -13.77
C ASN A 151 -1.43 1.48 -12.88
N GLY A 152 -2.62 1.17 -13.38
CA GLY A 152 -3.48 0.15 -12.79
C GLY A 152 -4.50 0.67 -11.78
N THR A 153 -5.60 -0.06 -11.72
CA THR A 153 -6.71 0.15 -10.79
C THR A 153 -6.31 -0.34 -9.40
N ARG A 154 -6.52 0.51 -8.41
CA ARG A 154 -6.38 0.18 -6.99
C ARG A 154 -7.77 -0.06 -6.38
N ASN A 155 -7.97 0.22 -5.10
CA ASN A 155 -9.23 0.00 -4.41
C ASN A 155 -10.34 0.88 -5.00
N SER A 156 -11.19 0.27 -5.83
CA SER A 156 -12.28 0.92 -6.57
C SER A 156 -13.54 0.09 -6.40
N ASN A 157 -14.65 0.74 -6.09
CA ASN A 157 -15.91 0.06 -5.81
C ASN A 157 -17.13 0.93 -6.15
N VAL A 158 -18.28 0.27 -6.18
CA VAL A 158 -19.61 0.84 -6.05
C VAL A 158 -20.43 -0.06 -5.13
N GLY A 159 -21.24 0.53 -4.24
CA GLY A 159 -21.95 -0.27 -3.25
C GLY A 159 -22.98 0.51 -2.45
N LEU A 160 -23.48 -0.16 -1.41
CA LEU A 160 -24.46 0.38 -0.47
C LEU A 160 -23.92 0.27 0.96
N LYS A 161 -24.22 1.27 1.76
CA LYS A 161 -23.91 1.35 3.19
C LYS A 161 -25.17 1.73 3.96
N GLY A 162 -25.37 1.09 5.11
CA GLY A 162 -26.50 1.38 6.00
C GLY A 162 -26.31 0.75 7.36
N GLY A 163 -27.37 0.66 8.15
CA GLY A 163 -27.38 -0.02 9.45
C GLY A 163 -26.95 -1.49 9.38
N PHE A 164 -27.12 -2.14 8.23
CA PHE A 164 -26.65 -3.52 7.99
C PHE A 164 -25.14 -3.64 7.75
N GLY A 165 -24.41 -2.55 7.63
CA GLY A 165 -23.01 -2.51 7.26
C GLY A 165 -22.78 -1.99 5.84
N THR A 166 -21.81 -2.56 5.13
CA THR A 166 -21.43 -2.12 3.78
C THR A 166 -21.31 -3.32 2.85
N VAL A 167 -21.98 -3.26 1.69
CA VAL A 167 -21.83 -4.24 0.61
C VAL A 167 -21.41 -3.52 -0.66
N PHE A 168 -20.43 -4.06 -1.38
CA PHE A 168 -19.94 -3.44 -2.61
C PHE A 168 -19.34 -4.46 -3.57
N VAL A 169 -19.25 -4.05 -4.84
CA VAL A 169 -18.56 -4.78 -5.90
C VAL A 169 -17.45 -3.92 -6.47
N GLY A 170 -16.38 -4.55 -6.98
CA GLY A 170 -15.29 -3.83 -7.63
C GLY A 170 -13.94 -4.53 -7.56
N THR A 171 -12.90 -3.75 -7.36
CA THR A 171 -11.52 -4.19 -7.10
C THR A 171 -11.13 -3.76 -5.70
N TRP A 172 -10.77 -4.70 -4.82
CA TRP A 172 -10.46 -4.35 -3.44
C TRP A 172 -9.47 -5.32 -2.78
N ASP A 173 -8.77 -4.82 -1.75
CA ASP A 173 -7.92 -5.65 -0.90
C ASP A 173 -8.75 -6.69 -0.15
N THR A 174 -8.24 -7.93 -0.06
CA THR A 174 -8.96 -9.02 0.60
C THR A 174 -9.03 -8.81 2.13
N PRO A 175 -10.07 -9.32 2.82
CA PRO A 175 -10.12 -9.35 4.29
C PRO A 175 -8.87 -9.94 4.93
N TYR A 176 -8.26 -10.97 4.32
CA TYR A 176 -7.00 -11.56 4.77
C TYR A 176 -5.86 -10.53 4.77
N LYS A 177 -5.71 -9.76 3.69
CA LYS A 177 -4.71 -8.69 3.61
C LYS A 177 -5.00 -7.57 4.60
N LEU A 178 -6.27 -7.13 4.70
CA LEU A 178 -6.67 -6.03 5.57
C LEU A 178 -6.38 -6.32 7.05
N ALA A 179 -6.48 -7.57 7.49
CA ALA A 179 -6.19 -7.98 8.86
C ALA A 179 -4.75 -7.67 9.32
N HIS A 180 -3.80 -7.60 8.37
CA HIS A 180 -2.38 -7.30 8.66
C HIS A 180 -2.06 -5.81 8.70
N ASN A 181 -2.87 -4.94 8.12
CA ASN A 181 -2.52 -3.54 7.86
C ASN A 181 -2.13 -2.71 9.10
N LYS A 182 -2.51 -3.14 10.32
CA LYS A 182 -2.10 -2.47 11.55
C LYS A 182 -0.61 -2.61 11.88
N LEU A 183 0.03 -3.64 11.36
CA LEU A 183 1.46 -3.91 11.57
C LEU A 183 2.33 -3.37 10.43
N GLU A 184 1.73 -3.05 9.29
CA GLU A 184 2.46 -2.62 8.09
C GLU A 184 2.98 -1.18 8.23
N LEU A 185 4.28 -0.99 7.98
CA LEU A 185 4.96 0.31 8.09
C LEU A 185 5.09 1.06 6.75
N PHE A 186 4.88 0.39 5.60
CA PHE A 186 5.18 0.91 4.26
C PHE A 186 4.05 0.71 3.23
N ASP A 187 2.80 0.58 3.69
CA ASP A 187 1.60 0.49 2.83
C ASP A 187 1.62 -0.70 1.84
N ASN A 188 2.22 -1.82 2.25
CA ASN A 188 2.36 -3.06 1.45
C ASN A 188 3.08 -2.87 0.09
N ALA A 189 3.91 -1.85 -0.05
CA ALA A 189 4.56 -1.52 -1.31
C ALA A 189 5.89 -0.81 -1.09
N SER A 190 6.95 -1.51 -1.02
CA SER A 190 8.34 -1.08 -1.17
C SER A 190 9.25 -2.24 -0.82
N ILE A 191 10.55 -2.09 -1.06
CA ILE A 191 11.54 -3.06 -0.57
C ILE A 191 11.57 -3.17 0.95
N PHE A 192 11.03 -2.19 1.67
CA PHE A 192 11.01 -2.10 3.12
C PHE A 192 9.77 -2.73 3.78
N SER A 193 8.79 -3.19 3.00
CA SER A 193 7.53 -3.74 3.50
C SER A 193 7.68 -5.16 4.04
N ALA A 194 7.04 -5.46 5.18
CA ALA A 194 6.95 -6.80 5.74
C ALA A 194 6.30 -7.79 4.78
N THR A 195 5.40 -7.33 3.90
CA THR A 195 4.70 -8.17 2.92
C THR A 195 5.59 -8.70 1.80
N ASN A 196 6.88 -8.39 1.82
CA ASN A 196 7.87 -9.12 1.00
C ASN A 196 8.11 -10.55 1.50
N LEU A 197 7.82 -10.84 2.78
CA LEU A 197 7.85 -12.20 3.36
C LEU A 197 6.49 -12.63 3.89
N ILE A 198 5.87 -11.85 4.80
CA ILE A 198 4.59 -12.23 5.39
C ILE A 198 3.53 -12.38 4.29
N GLY A 199 2.71 -13.42 4.35
CA GLY A 199 1.72 -13.76 3.32
C GLY A 199 2.30 -14.39 2.06
N ARG A 200 3.57 -14.77 2.06
CA ARG A 200 4.22 -15.36 0.88
C ARG A 200 4.89 -16.69 1.19
N THR A 201 4.84 -17.58 0.20
CA THR A 201 5.77 -18.71 0.11
C THR A 201 6.88 -18.37 -0.89
N GLY A 202 8.12 -18.78 -0.60
CA GLY A 202 9.22 -18.63 -1.56
C GLY A 202 9.05 -19.59 -2.74
N ALA A 203 9.41 -19.14 -3.93
CA ALA A 203 9.59 -20.03 -5.06
C ALA A 203 10.82 -20.91 -4.77
N ASN A 204 10.66 -22.21 -4.94
CA ASN A 204 11.78 -23.12 -4.84
C ASN A 204 12.49 -23.24 -6.16
N ASN A 205 13.80 -23.06 -6.17
CA ASN A 205 14.57 -23.04 -7.39
C ASN A 205 15.30 -24.37 -7.63
N ALA A 206 15.59 -24.56 -8.90
CA ALA A 206 16.62 -25.36 -9.56
C ALA A 206 16.53 -26.90 -9.49
N ALA A 207 15.99 -27.53 -8.47
CA ALA A 207 15.84 -28.99 -8.47
C ALA A 207 14.41 -29.43 -8.06
N ASN A 208 13.57 -28.47 -7.72
CA ASN A 208 12.24 -28.72 -7.17
C ASN A 208 11.22 -27.75 -7.73
N THR A 209 10.95 -27.88 -9.01
CA THR A 209 10.01 -27.09 -9.82
C THR A 209 8.53 -27.21 -9.41
N LEU A 210 8.24 -27.70 -8.21
CA LEU A 210 6.92 -28.19 -7.85
C LEU A 210 6.08 -27.22 -7.03
N VAL A 211 6.60 -26.04 -6.65
CA VAL A 211 5.83 -25.09 -5.86
C VAL A 211 5.92 -23.69 -6.49
N THR A 212 4.77 -23.19 -6.93
CA THR A 212 4.64 -21.80 -7.37
C THR A 212 4.70 -20.90 -6.15
N ALA A 213 5.43 -19.79 -6.23
CA ALA A 213 5.39 -18.77 -5.20
C ALA A 213 3.97 -18.20 -5.10
N VAL A 214 3.37 -18.25 -3.93
CA VAL A 214 2.04 -17.75 -3.65
C VAL A 214 2.14 -16.48 -2.82
N ASN A 215 1.28 -15.50 -3.09
CA ASN A 215 1.15 -14.27 -2.33
C ASN A 215 -0.32 -14.08 -1.92
N TYR A 216 -0.58 -14.05 -0.62
CA TYR A 216 -1.90 -13.80 -0.04
C TYR A 216 -2.18 -12.32 0.27
N ASN A 217 -1.16 -11.45 0.24
CA ASN A 217 -1.36 -10.00 0.43
C ASN A 217 -1.77 -9.33 -0.88
N THR A 218 -2.94 -9.70 -1.41
CA THR A 218 -3.38 -9.29 -2.74
C THR A 218 -4.64 -8.44 -2.70
N ARG A 219 -4.86 -7.71 -3.77
CA ARG A 219 -6.11 -7.09 -4.18
C ARG A 219 -6.75 -8.00 -5.21
N GLN A 220 -8.06 -8.18 -5.11
CA GLN A 220 -8.82 -8.96 -6.07
C GLN A 220 -9.69 -8.05 -6.91
N SER A 221 -9.67 -8.25 -8.22
CA SER A 221 -10.66 -7.70 -9.14
C SER A 221 -11.93 -8.55 -9.15
N SER A 222 -13.01 -7.99 -9.64
CA SER A 222 -14.31 -8.68 -9.75
C SER A 222 -14.78 -9.26 -8.42
N VAL A 223 -14.58 -8.51 -7.32
CA VAL A 223 -14.90 -8.96 -5.98
C VAL A 223 -16.24 -8.41 -5.52
N LEU A 224 -17.04 -9.26 -4.86
CA LEU A 224 -18.15 -8.88 -4.01
C LEU A 224 -17.65 -8.93 -2.57
N GLN A 225 -17.76 -7.82 -1.82
CA GLN A 225 -17.42 -7.77 -0.40
C GLN A 225 -18.58 -7.28 0.46
N TYR A 226 -18.63 -7.79 1.68
CA TYR A 226 -19.48 -7.31 2.75
C TYR A 226 -18.65 -7.06 4.00
N TRP A 227 -18.90 -5.91 4.66
CA TRP A 227 -18.35 -5.54 5.94
C TRP A 227 -19.48 -5.30 6.92
N SER A 228 -19.48 -6.01 8.05
CA SER A 228 -20.48 -5.81 9.08
C SER A 228 -20.40 -4.40 9.68
N PRO A 229 -21.45 -3.92 10.34
CA PRO A 229 -21.32 -2.79 11.26
C PRO A 229 -20.23 -3.07 12.30
N ASN A 230 -19.66 -2.00 12.87
CA ASN A 230 -18.83 -2.13 14.05
C ASN A 230 -19.72 -2.38 15.28
N LEU A 231 -19.58 -3.53 15.89
CA LEU A 231 -20.34 -3.97 17.06
C LEU A 231 -19.44 -3.90 18.30
N SER A 232 -19.34 -2.72 18.90
CA SER A 232 -18.51 -2.47 20.10
C SER A 232 -17.03 -2.91 19.91
N GLY A 233 -16.47 -2.59 18.76
CA GLY A 233 -15.10 -2.94 18.40
C GLY A 233 -14.97 -4.17 17.51
N PHE A 234 -15.98 -5.02 17.43
CA PHE A 234 -15.98 -6.19 16.54
C PHE A 234 -16.47 -5.83 15.13
N GLN A 235 -15.76 -6.31 14.11
CA GLN A 235 -16.17 -6.21 12.71
C GLN A 235 -15.84 -7.50 11.97
N GLY A 236 -16.80 -8.01 11.22
CA GLY A 236 -16.64 -9.13 10.29
C GLY A 236 -16.52 -8.65 8.84
N MET A 237 -15.71 -9.30 8.03
CA MET A 237 -15.59 -9.04 6.59
C MET A 237 -15.60 -10.35 5.83
N ILE A 238 -16.26 -10.35 4.67
CA ILE A 238 -16.27 -11.47 3.71
C ILE A 238 -16.08 -10.91 2.31
N ALA A 239 -15.27 -11.58 1.50
CA ALA A 239 -15.04 -11.25 0.10
C ALA A 239 -15.07 -12.53 -0.74
N TYR A 240 -15.76 -12.45 -1.86
CA TYR A 240 -15.80 -13.51 -2.86
C TYR A 240 -15.45 -12.94 -4.23
N SER A 241 -14.46 -13.54 -4.88
CA SER A 241 -14.06 -13.22 -6.24
C SER A 241 -14.33 -14.45 -7.13
N PRO A 242 -15.35 -14.40 -7.99
CA PRO A 242 -15.66 -15.52 -8.90
C PRO A 242 -14.55 -15.68 -9.94
N ASP A 243 -14.41 -16.87 -10.44
CA ASP A 243 -13.59 -17.17 -11.61
C ASP A 243 -14.42 -17.03 -12.89
N SER A 244 -14.21 -15.94 -13.64
CA SER A 244 -14.88 -15.73 -14.92
C SER A 244 -14.33 -16.61 -16.04
N GLY A 245 -13.20 -17.26 -15.80
CA GLY A 245 -12.55 -18.21 -16.72
C GLY A 245 -12.67 -19.66 -16.29
N GLN A 246 -13.62 -19.99 -15.38
CA GLN A 246 -13.77 -21.36 -14.89
C GLN A 246 -14.05 -22.35 -16.04
N THR A 247 -13.51 -23.55 -15.88
CA THR A 247 -13.72 -24.67 -16.81
C THR A 247 -14.46 -25.80 -16.09
N THR A 248 -14.72 -26.90 -16.79
CA THR A 248 -15.31 -28.12 -16.17
C THR A 248 -14.39 -28.78 -15.14
N THR A 249 -13.10 -28.46 -15.16
CA THR A 249 -12.07 -29.08 -14.31
C THR A 249 -11.34 -28.12 -13.39
N GLN A 250 -11.54 -26.81 -13.55
CA GLN A 250 -10.88 -25.79 -12.74
C GLN A 250 -11.84 -24.63 -12.42
N ASN A 251 -11.81 -24.19 -11.15
CA ASN A 251 -12.49 -23.00 -10.66
C ASN A 251 -11.56 -22.22 -9.72
N LYS A 252 -10.93 -21.19 -10.25
CA LYS A 252 -9.96 -20.35 -9.52
C LYS A 252 -10.62 -19.20 -8.74
N SER A 253 -11.83 -19.42 -8.25
CA SER A 253 -12.50 -18.47 -7.36
C SER A 253 -11.68 -18.23 -6.08
N LYS A 254 -12.01 -17.19 -5.34
CA LYS A 254 -11.35 -16.88 -4.08
C LYS A 254 -12.39 -16.47 -3.04
N LEU A 255 -12.25 -17.02 -1.84
CA LEU A 255 -13.04 -16.66 -0.68
C LEU A 255 -12.10 -16.15 0.41
N SER A 256 -12.32 -14.95 0.92
CA SER A 256 -11.53 -14.37 2.01
C SER A 256 -12.44 -13.88 3.12
N LEU A 257 -12.09 -14.18 4.35
CA LEU A 257 -12.85 -13.88 5.57
C LEU A 257 -11.93 -13.21 6.59
N SER A 258 -12.45 -12.29 7.39
CA SER A 258 -11.80 -11.85 8.61
C SER A 258 -12.80 -11.42 9.68
N GLY A 259 -12.43 -11.66 10.94
CA GLY A 259 -13.03 -11.05 12.11
C GLY A 259 -11.96 -10.22 12.82
N THR A 260 -12.29 -8.97 13.15
CA THR A 260 -11.39 -8.07 13.85
C THR A 260 -12.02 -7.56 15.12
N TYR A 261 -11.22 -7.31 16.14
CA TYR A 261 -11.58 -6.55 17.33
C TYR A 261 -10.61 -5.39 17.51
N GLU A 262 -11.12 -4.21 17.72
CA GLU A 262 -10.29 -3.03 17.96
C GLU A 262 -10.94 -2.12 19.01
N ASN A 263 -10.14 -1.74 20.01
CA ASN A 263 -10.44 -0.68 20.96
C ASN A 263 -9.23 0.26 21.11
N ASP A 264 -9.24 1.14 22.12
CA ASP A 264 -8.17 2.12 22.33
C ASP A 264 -6.80 1.47 22.63
N MET A 265 -6.78 0.27 23.24
CA MET A 265 -5.56 -0.40 23.67
C MET A 265 -5.21 -1.63 22.83
N LEU A 266 -6.18 -2.31 22.26
CA LEU A 266 -5.97 -3.62 21.64
C LEU A 266 -6.46 -3.62 20.19
N TYR A 267 -5.75 -4.37 19.39
CA TYR A 267 -6.20 -4.85 18.08
C TYR A 267 -6.00 -6.35 18.01
N GLY A 268 -7.01 -7.07 17.56
CA GLY A 268 -6.94 -8.50 17.26
C GLY A 268 -7.62 -8.79 15.93
N ALA A 269 -7.08 -9.72 15.16
CA ALA A 269 -7.70 -10.17 13.92
C ALA A 269 -7.43 -11.67 13.70
N LEU A 270 -8.47 -12.35 13.21
CA LEU A 270 -8.37 -13.70 12.65
C LEU A 270 -8.84 -13.62 11.20
N ALA A 271 -8.04 -14.11 10.26
CA ALA A 271 -8.36 -14.09 8.85
C ALA A 271 -8.09 -15.45 8.20
N TYR A 272 -8.91 -15.78 7.21
CA TYR A 272 -8.81 -16.98 6.40
C TYR A 272 -9.03 -16.65 4.94
N GLU A 273 -8.26 -17.27 4.05
CA GLU A 273 -8.46 -17.17 2.61
C GLU A 273 -8.31 -18.53 1.96
N ASN A 274 -9.27 -18.90 1.11
CA ASN A 274 -9.27 -20.11 0.30
C ASN A 274 -9.21 -19.76 -1.18
N ARG A 275 -8.37 -20.47 -1.92
CA ARG A 275 -8.09 -20.30 -3.34
C ARG A 275 -8.03 -21.67 -4.02
N PRO A 276 -9.17 -22.25 -4.40
CA PRO A 276 -9.17 -23.52 -5.10
C PRO A 276 -8.46 -23.40 -6.45
N ASP A 277 -7.87 -24.47 -6.89
CA ASP A 277 -7.27 -24.68 -8.22
C ASP A 277 -6.21 -23.63 -8.65
N GLN A 278 -5.69 -22.78 -7.75
CA GLN A 278 -4.76 -21.72 -8.14
C GLN A 278 -3.40 -22.24 -8.56
N THR A 279 -2.82 -23.12 -7.75
CA THR A 279 -1.49 -23.69 -7.97
C THR A 279 -1.58 -24.99 -8.75
N THR A 280 -2.50 -25.84 -8.39
CA THR A 280 -2.72 -27.15 -9.02
C THR A 280 -4.22 -27.46 -9.05
N ALA A 281 -4.73 -28.01 -10.14
CA ALA A 281 -6.13 -28.41 -10.25
C ALA A 281 -6.51 -29.42 -9.16
N ALA A 282 -7.73 -29.32 -8.64
CA ALA A 282 -8.28 -30.13 -7.56
C ALA A 282 -7.54 -30.03 -6.23
N VAL A 283 -6.76 -28.97 -6.00
CA VAL A 283 -6.09 -28.67 -4.74
C VAL A 283 -6.34 -27.24 -4.31
N ASP A 284 -6.77 -27.06 -3.07
CA ASP A 284 -7.04 -25.75 -2.50
C ASP A 284 -5.78 -25.16 -1.85
N ASP A 285 -5.35 -24.01 -2.35
CA ASP A 285 -4.43 -23.15 -1.61
C ASP A 285 -5.23 -22.42 -0.52
N HIS A 286 -4.75 -22.41 0.71
CA HIS A 286 -5.42 -21.69 1.79
C HIS A 286 -4.45 -21.08 2.78
N ALA A 287 -4.90 -20.03 3.46
CA ALA A 287 -4.11 -19.33 4.47
C ALA A 287 -4.96 -18.96 5.67
N THR A 288 -4.38 -19.09 6.85
CA THR A 288 -4.96 -18.59 8.11
C THR A 288 -3.96 -17.61 8.73
N ARG A 289 -4.44 -16.48 9.23
CA ARG A 289 -3.61 -15.47 9.89
C ARG A 289 -4.26 -15.02 11.18
N LEU A 290 -3.47 -14.97 12.25
CA LEU A 290 -3.79 -14.37 13.53
C LEU A 290 -2.92 -13.13 13.74
N VAL A 291 -3.53 -12.01 14.10
CA VAL A 291 -2.82 -10.76 14.40
C VAL A 291 -3.23 -10.27 15.77
N GLY A 292 -2.28 -9.81 16.55
CA GLY A 292 -2.52 -9.14 17.83
C GLY A 292 -1.61 -7.94 17.97
N ALA A 293 -2.15 -6.82 18.47
CA ALA A 293 -1.35 -5.64 18.77
C ALA A 293 -1.85 -4.92 20.02
N TYR A 294 -0.90 -4.33 20.74
CA TYR A 294 -1.14 -3.47 21.90
C TYR A 294 -0.74 -2.04 21.57
N LYS A 295 -1.64 -1.11 21.82
CA LYS A 295 -1.46 0.33 21.61
C LYS A 295 -1.14 1.00 22.94
N PHE A 296 -0.16 1.88 22.96
CA PHE A 296 0.26 2.58 24.19
C PHE A 296 0.80 3.98 23.86
N GLY A 297 0.33 4.99 24.55
CA GLY A 297 0.91 6.34 24.58
C GLY A 297 1.19 7.03 23.22
N GLY A 298 1.36 6.48 22.19
CA GLY A 298 1.73 6.97 20.84
C GLY A 298 2.44 5.89 20.04
N GLY A 299 2.47 4.68 20.61
CA GLY A 299 3.09 3.52 20.01
C GLY A 299 2.14 2.36 19.81
N LEU A 300 2.60 1.40 19.06
CA LEU A 300 1.99 0.10 18.85
C LEU A 300 3.10 -0.94 18.80
N ILE A 301 2.88 -2.06 19.48
CA ILE A 301 3.64 -3.30 19.28
C ILE A 301 2.68 -4.42 18.96
N GLY A 302 3.05 -5.31 18.07
CA GLY A 302 2.18 -6.42 17.70
C GLY A 302 2.92 -7.55 17.03
N MET A 303 2.17 -8.61 16.81
CA MET A 303 2.64 -9.82 16.13
C MET A 303 1.59 -10.33 15.15
N ALA A 304 2.05 -10.95 14.09
CA ALA A 304 1.24 -11.79 13.23
C ALA A 304 1.83 -13.19 13.15
N TYR A 305 0.98 -14.18 13.25
CA TYR A 305 1.30 -15.58 12.95
C TYR A 305 0.40 -16.05 11.82
N GLU A 306 0.97 -16.71 10.84
CA GLU A 306 0.21 -17.28 9.75
C GLU A 306 0.67 -18.67 9.38
N ARG A 307 -0.28 -19.44 8.86
CA ARG A 307 -0.04 -20.72 8.21
C ARG A 307 -0.58 -20.66 6.80
N LEU A 308 0.31 -20.86 5.85
CA LEU A 308 0.01 -20.93 4.43
C LEU A 308 0.06 -22.40 4.01
N SER A 309 -0.91 -22.83 3.22
CA SER A 309 -0.95 -24.16 2.58
C SER A 309 -1.09 -23.96 1.09
N VAL A 310 -0.22 -24.59 0.31
CA VAL A 310 -0.15 -24.43 -1.14
C VAL A 310 -0.16 -25.77 -1.83
N GLY A 311 -0.83 -25.87 -2.96
CA GLY A 311 -0.87 -27.07 -3.79
C GLY A 311 0.50 -27.38 -4.39
N THR A 312 0.77 -28.65 -4.58
CA THR A 312 1.95 -29.16 -5.27
C THR A 312 1.54 -29.84 -6.58
N ALA A 313 2.48 -30.02 -7.50
CA ALA A 313 2.22 -30.75 -8.75
C ALA A 313 1.82 -32.23 -8.53
N ALA A 314 2.07 -32.77 -7.35
CA ALA A 314 1.61 -34.11 -6.97
C ALA A 314 0.17 -34.15 -6.43
N ALA A 315 -0.60 -33.06 -6.61
CA ALA A 315 -1.95 -32.90 -6.08
C ALA A 315 -2.06 -33.10 -4.55
N THR A 316 -1.04 -32.68 -3.83
CA THR A 316 -0.98 -32.61 -2.37
C THR A 316 -0.78 -31.18 -1.91
N THR A 317 -0.87 -30.91 -0.62
CA THR A 317 -0.57 -29.60 -0.04
C THR A 317 0.70 -29.62 0.78
N GLU A 318 1.46 -28.54 0.72
CA GLU A 318 2.55 -28.26 1.64
C GLU A 318 2.27 -27.00 2.42
N SER A 319 2.65 -26.97 3.69
CA SER A 319 2.35 -25.84 4.57
C SER A 319 3.62 -25.17 5.05
N GLN A 320 3.52 -23.86 5.26
CA GLN A 320 4.57 -23.01 5.82
C GLN A 320 3.97 -22.17 6.94
N SER A 321 4.71 -22.00 8.03
CA SER A 321 4.34 -21.09 9.12
C SER A 321 5.26 -19.87 9.11
N ASN A 322 4.69 -18.69 9.24
CA ASN A 322 5.42 -17.44 9.27
C ASN A 322 5.06 -16.65 10.53
N LEU A 323 6.02 -15.91 11.04
CA LEU A 323 5.88 -15.07 12.22
C LEU A 323 6.39 -13.67 11.90
N GLU A 324 5.65 -12.66 12.33
CA GLU A 324 6.08 -11.26 12.32
C GLU A 324 5.99 -10.65 13.72
N LEU A 325 6.98 -9.86 14.07
CA LEU A 325 6.96 -8.92 15.18
C LEU A 325 7.15 -7.53 14.63
N ALA A 326 6.26 -6.61 14.96
CA ALA A 326 6.31 -5.22 14.47
C ALA A 326 6.02 -4.23 15.58
N GLY A 327 6.58 -3.04 15.44
CA GLY A 327 6.28 -1.95 16.33
C GLY A 327 6.56 -0.60 15.71
N ASN A 328 5.82 0.40 16.17
CA ASN A 328 6.07 1.78 15.85
C ASN A 328 5.84 2.66 17.08
N TYR A 329 6.50 3.81 17.09
CA TYR A 329 6.37 4.78 18.17
C TYR A 329 6.49 6.21 17.63
N LYS A 330 5.52 7.04 17.98
CA LYS A 330 5.49 8.46 17.62
C LYS A 330 5.99 9.31 18.78
N LEU A 331 7.07 10.06 18.57
CA LEU A 331 7.65 10.99 19.52
C LEU A 331 7.63 12.40 18.92
N GLY A 332 6.64 13.21 19.31
CA GLY A 332 6.41 14.52 18.69
C GLY A 332 6.17 14.39 17.18
N ASN A 333 7.05 14.99 16.39
CA ASN A 333 7.00 14.89 14.91
C ASN A 333 7.76 13.69 14.36
N SER A 334 8.48 12.94 15.19
CA SER A 334 9.27 11.77 14.78
C SER A 334 8.44 10.49 14.86
N ASN A 335 8.62 9.60 13.89
CA ASN A 335 8.06 8.24 13.87
C ASN A 335 9.19 7.23 13.80
N LEU A 336 9.27 6.35 14.78
CA LEU A 336 10.17 5.20 14.77
C LEU A 336 9.37 3.96 14.45
N GLY A 337 9.90 3.09 13.60
CA GLY A 337 9.25 1.83 13.26
C GLY A 337 10.28 0.73 13.02
N ALA A 338 9.93 -0.47 13.39
CA ALA A 338 10.72 -1.66 13.09
C ALA A 338 9.82 -2.88 12.95
N PHE A 339 10.25 -3.84 12.15
CA PHE A 339 9.68 -5.18 12.17
C PHE A 339 10.76 -6.24 11.95
N TYR A 340 10.41 -7.45 12.34
CA TYR A 340 11.13 -8.70 12.03
C TYR A 340 10.12 -9.73 11.55
N VAL A 341 10.39 -10.34 10.39
CA VAL A 341 9.58 -11.45 9.84
C VAL A 341 10.47 -12.67 9.69
N LYS A 342 9.94 -13.82 10.08
CA LYS A 342 10.55 -15.12 9.81
C LYS A 342 9.56 -16.03 9.10
N ASN A 343 9.92 -16.49 7.93
CA ASN A 343 9.23 -17.55 7.20
C ASN A 343 9.92 -18.90 7.50
N GLY A 344 9.12 -19.87 7.91
CA GLY A 344 9.58 -21.22 8.14
C GLY A 344 9.82 -22.00 6.85
N ASN A 345 10.23 -23.24 6.99
CA ASN A 345 10.36 -24.14 5.86
C ASN A 345 8.99 -24.51 5.25
N LEU A 346 8.95 -24.72 3.95
CA LEU A 346 7.77 -25.18 3.24
C LEU A 346 7.71 -26.72 3.29
N GLY A 347 6.72 -27.25 4.01
CA GLY A 347 6.56 -28.68 4.21
C GLY A 347 7.79 -29.32 4.87
N ALA A 348 8.22 -30.42 4.33
CA ALA A 348 9.44 -31.15 4.75
C ALA A 348 10.72 -30.65 4.05
N ARG A 349 10.65 -29.59 3.24
CA ARG A 349 11.79 -29.06 2.45
C ARG A 349 12.72 -28.28 3.35
N ALA A 350 13.94 -28.78 3.54
CA ALA A 350 14.93 -28.10 4.36
C ALA A 350 15.45 -26.81 3.70
N ASN A 351 15.75 -25.80 4.52
CA ASN A 351 16.39 -24.56 4.13
C ASN A 351 15.60 -23.74 3.10
N THR A 352 14.26 -23.77 3.18
CA THR A 352 13.37 -23.00 2.28
C THR A 352 12.76 -21.78 2.96
N GLY A 353 13.15 -21.49 4.19
CA GLY A 353 12.75 -20.32 4.93
C GLY A 353 13.54 -19.06 4.58
N ALA A 354 13.16 -17.96 5.20
CA ALA A 354 13.88 -16.70 5.12
C ALA A 354 13.57 -15.83 6.34
N ASP A 355 14.41 -14.84 6.60
CA ASP A 355 14.14 -13.79 7.56
C ASP A 355 14.33 -12.39 6.95
N MET A 356 13.60 -11.44 7.49
CA MET A 356 13.67 -10.05 7.08
C MET A 356 13.48 -9.12 8.27
N TYR A 357 14.27 -8.07 8.34
CA TYR A 357 13.98 -6.96 9.25
C TYR A 357 14.08 -5.62 8.54
N THR A 358 13.32 -4.67 9.02
CA THR A 358 13.35 -3.29 8.57
C THR A 358 13.35 -2.35 9.76
N LEU A 359 14.16 -1.30 9.65
CA LEU A 359 14.17 -0.15 10.56
C LEU A 359 13.72 1.09 9.79
N ARG A 360 12.89 1.91 10.41
CA ARG A 360 12.34 3.14 9.83
C ARG A 360 12.43 4.29 10.80
N TYR A 361 12.86 5.43 10.31
CA TYR A 361 12.71 6.72 10.95
C TYR A 361 11.98 7.66 10.01
N GLY A 362 10.92 8.33 10.49
CA GLY A 362 10.18 9.34 9.76
C GLY A 362 10.11 10.64 10.56
N TYR A 363 10.08 11.77 9.87
CA TYR A 363 9.86 13.09 10.46
C TYR A 363 8.73 13.80 9.72
N ASN A 364 7.67 14.17 10.46
CA ASN A 364 6.52 14.87 9.92
C ASN A 364 6.75 16.37 9.96
N PHE A 365 6.95 17.01 8.82
CA PHE A 365 6.99 18.47 8.69
C PHE A 365 5.60 19.09 8.85
N SER A 366 4.58 18.33 8.48
CA SER A 366 3.17 18.72 8.60
C SER A 366 2.29 17.46 8.73
N LYS A 367 0.97 17.65 8.80
CA LYS A 367 -0.01 16.54 8.72
C LYS A 367 0.02 15.81 7.38
N HIS A 368 0.57 16.43 6.35
CA HIS A 368 0.56 15.95 4.97
C HIS A 368 1.95 15.52 4.48
N THR A 369 3.02 15.97 5.12
CA THR A 369 4.39 15.80 4.61
C THR A 369 5.27 15.08 5.61
N GLU A 370 5.80 13.94 5.23
CA GLU A 370 6.78 13.17 5.98
C GLU A 370 8.03 12.93 5.14
N LEU A 371 9.21 13.15 5.72
CA LEU A 371 10.48 12.65 5.23
C LEU A 371 10.84 11.40 6.02
N TYR A 372 11.28 10.33 5.37
CA TYR A 372 11.70 9.11 6.06
C TYR A 372 13.01 8.57 5.55
N GLY A 373 13.71 7.84 6.42
CA GLY A 373 14.81 6.97 6.09
C GLY A 373 14.48 5.55 6.52
N ALA A 374 14.94 4.56 5.77
CA ALA A 374 14.70 3.16 6.07
C ALA A 374 15.88 2.29 5.67
N TYR A 375 16.10 1.24 6.44
CA TYR A 375 17.03 0.17 6.14
C TYR A 375 16.32 -1.18 6.24
N THR A 376 16.57 -2.06 5.29
CA THR A 376 16.05 -3.42 5.28
C THR A 376 17.11 -4.44 4.96
N ARG A 377 16.97 -5.63 5.51
CA ARG A 377 17.73 -6.82 5.14
C ARG A 377 16.82 -8.03 5.08
N LEU A 378 16.86 -8.73 3.95
CA LEU A 378 16.22 -10.02 3.73
C LEU A 378 17.31 -11.06 3.51
N SER A 379 17.28 -12.14 4.28
CA SER A 379 18.23 -13.27 4.19
C SER A 379 17.47 -14.53 3.84
N ASN A 380 17.81 -15.16 2.74
CA ASN A 380 17.25 -16.44 2.33
C ASN A 380 18.06 -17.61 2.89
N ASP A 381 17.39 -18.64 3.34
CA ASP A 381 18.02 -19.95 3.57
C ASP A 381 18.54 -20.55 2.27
N ALA A 382 19.40 -21.56 2.34
CA ALA A 382 20.17 -22.06 1.19
C ALA A 382 19.34 -22.51 -0.01
N SER A 383 18.08 -22.90 0.20
CA SER A 383 17.14 -23.31 -0.86
C SER A 383 16.00 -22.33 -1.09
N ALA A 384 16.01 -21.16 -0.43
CA ALA A 384 15.00 -20.13 -0.56
C ALA A 384 15.42 -19.01 -1.52
N ASN A 385 14.45 -18.33 -2.12
CA ASN A 385 14.70 -17.22 -3.06
C ASN A 385 13.66 -16.12 -2.96
N TYR A 386 13.21 -15.76 -1.76
CA TYR A 386 12.39 -14.57 -1.56
C TYR A 386 13.11 -13.32 -2.05
N SER A 387 12.35 -12.33 -2.51
CA SER A 387 12.92 -11.10 -3.04
C SER A 387 12.11 -9.88 -2.63
N THR A 388 12.79 -8.84 -2.19
CA THR A 388 12.23 -7.50 -2.01
C THR A 388 12.13 -6.73 -3.32
N LEU A 389 12.74 -7.24 -4.39
CA LEU A 389 13.00 -6.52 -5.63
C LEU A 389 11.93 -6.75 -6.71
N THR A 390 10.89 -7.56 -6.41
CA THR A 390 9.89 -8.00 -7.41
C THR A 390 8.79 -7.00 -7.70
N ALA A 391 8.67 -5.93 -6.95
CA ALA A 391 7.62 -4.94 -7.17
C ALA A 391 8.13 -3.84 -8.11
N THR A 392 7.75 -3.89 -9.39
CA THR A 392 7.76 -2.78 -10.35
C THR A 392 9.04 -1.93 -10.41
N ALA A 393 10.22 -2.55 -10.37
CA ALA A 393 11.46 -1.82 -10.48
C ALA A 393 11.80 -1.52 -11.94
N ILE A 394 11.86 -0.26 -12.27
CA ILE A 394 12.61 0.20 -13.44
C ILE A 394 14.08 0.10 -13.08
N GLY A 395 14.79 -0.69 -13.85
CA GLY A 395 16.18 -1.01 -13.58
C GLY A 395 16.27 -2.24 -12.67
N THR A 396 16.31 -3.40 -13.26
CA THR A 396 16.52 -4.69 -12.61
C THR A 396 17.88 -4.71 -11.94
N VAL A 397 17.91 -4.58 -10.62
CA VAL A 397 18.99 -5.20 -9.86
C VAL A 397 18.76 -6.69 -10.00
N GLY A 398 19.54 -7.33 -10.83
CA GLY A 398 19.53 -8.75 -11.06
C GLY A 398 18.16 -9.39 -11.05
N ALA A 399 17.69 -9.77 -12.19
CA ALA A 399 16.52 -10.63 -12.30
C ALA A 399 16.67 -11.77 -11.30
N ALA A 400 15.61 -12.05 -10.55
CA ALA A 400 15.45 -13.12 -9.60
C ALA A 400 16.61 -13.28 -8.57
N SER A 401 16.28 -13.22 -7.30
CA SER A 401 17.19 -13.67 -6.26
C SER A 401 17.59 -15.11 -6.55
N THR A 402 18.87 -15.43 -6.40
CA THR A 402 19.31 -16.80 -6.38
C THR A 402 19.08 -17.38 -4.99
N ASN A 403 18.98 -18.70 -4.91
CA ASN A 403 18.85 -19.39 -3.64
C ASN A 403 19.94 -18.98 -2.63
N GLY A 404 19.53 -18.75 -1.41
CA GLY A 404 20.43 -18.38 -0.33
C GLY A 404 21.02 -16.98 -0.47
N SER A 405 20.37 -16.07 -1.24
CA SER A 405 20.84 -14.70 -1.39
C SER A 405 20.44 -13.84 -0.21
N THR A 406 21.28 -12.87 0.14
CA THR A 406 20.97 -11.80 1.07
C THR A 406 20.78 -10.49 0.30
N GLN A 407 19.67 -9.81 0.55
CA GLN A 407 19.36 -8.53 -0.03
C GLN A 407 19.33 -7.46 1.05
N THR A 408 19.93 -6.31 0.79
CA THR A 408 19.90 -5.14 1.69
C THR A 408 19.44 -3.92 0.91
N GLY A 409 18.71 -3.05 1.59
CA GLY A 409 18.27 -1.78 1.04
C GLY A 409 18.41 -0.66 2.04
N LEU A 410 18.91 0.47 1.58
CA LEU A 410 18.89 1.74 2.31
C LEU A 410 18.15 2.74 1.44
N GLY A 411 17.21 3.47 2.01
CA GLY A 411 16.42 4.47 1.28
C GLY A 411 16.14 5.70 2.10
N ILE A 412 15.96 6.79 1.38
CA ILE A 412 15.44 8.04 1.90
C ILE A 412 14.32 8.52 0.98
N GLY A 413 13.18 8.86 1.55
CA GLY A 413 12.00 9.18 0.77
C GLY A 413 11.09 10.21 1.42
N MET A 414 10.16 10.70 0.63
CA MET A 414 9.16 11.66 1.06
C MET A 414 7.76 11.16 0.72
N ILE A 415 6.86 11.34 1.69
CA ILE A 415 5.42 11.08 1.53
C ILE A 415 4.70 12.42 1.59
N TYR A 416 3.82 12.65 0.62
CA TYR A 416 2.88 13.76 0.63
C TYR A 416 1.44 13.23 0.47
N LEU A 417 0.56 13.64 1.39
CA LEU A 417 -0.87 13.30 1.39
C LEU A 417 -1.70 14.53 1.04
N PHE A 418 -2.74 14.38 0.22
CA PHE A 418 -3.66 15.47 -0.15
C PHE A 418 -5.10 14.99 -0.27
#